data_a16e7d03a54cf70563f54a1fa1845cc4
#
_entry.id   a16e7d03a54cf70563f54a1fa1845cc4
#
_cell.length_a   1.000
_cell.length_b   1.000
_cell.length_c   1.000
_cell.angle_alpha   90.00
_cell.angle_beta   90.00
_cell.angle_gamma   90.00
#
_symmetry.space_group_name_H-M   'P 1'
#
loop_
_entity.id
_entity.type
_entity.pdbx_description
1 polymer ?
#
loop_
_entity_poly.entity_id
_entity_poly.type
_entity_poly.pdbx_seq_one_letter_code
_entity_poly.pdbx_strand_id
1 'polypeptide(L)'
;ILMRKDPPFDMEFIYTTYILEKAEKEGVLVVNKPQSLRDMNEKVYTTWFPECTPPSLITRSMVEIKSFLKKYKKIVVKPLDGMGGKSIFVIDLNDGNANVILETITDYGNRFAMAQLYIPEIKEGDKRILLIDGEPVPFALARVPSADDNRGNLVMGATGEGRDLTENDKLICKAISATLKKKGVLFCGIDVIGNYLTEINSTSPTGIRELDNIFQLNISKDLFDVIETKI
;
A
#
# COMPACT_ATOMS: atom_id res chain seq x y z
N ILE A 1 22.41 -2.54 -4.17
CA ILE A 1 21.93 -2.54 -2.77
C ILE A 1 20.41 -2.70 -2.77
N LEU A 2 19.89 -3.68 -2.03
CA LEU A 2 18.44 -3.85 -1.84
C LEU A 2 18.04 -3.23 -0.50
N MET A 3 17.31 -2.11 -0.55
CA MET A 3 16.88 -1.37 0.64
C MET A 3 15.55 -1.92 1.16
N ARG A 4 15.58 -2.55 2.35
CA ARG A 4 14.38 -3.16 2.99
C ARG A 4 14.31 -2.85 4.50
N LYS A 5 14.65 -1.61 4.86
CA LYS A 5 14.73 -1.23 6.29
C LYS A 5 13.36 -0.92 6.93
N ASP A 6 12.33 -0.64 6.16
CA ASP A 6 10.99 -0.38 6.68
C ASP A 6 10.29 -1.69 7.12
N PRO A 7 9.70 -1.77 8.28
CA PRO A 7 9.53 -0.77 9.32
C PRO A 7 10.77 -0.51 10.22
N PRO A 8 10.88 0.64 10.87
CA PRO A 8 9.99 1.80 10.77
C PRO A 8 10.35 2.73 9.61
N PHE A 9 9.35 3.46 9.09
CA PHE A 9 9.56 4.60 8.21
C PHE A 9 9.63 5.85 9.09
N ASP A 10 10.84 6.24 9.47
CA ASP A 10 11.15 7.34 10.39
C ASP A 10 12.31 8.20 9.87
N MET A 11 12.81 9.11 10.68
CA MET A 11 13.93 9.95 10.27
C MET A 11 15.22 9.15 10.02
N GLU A 12 15.44 8.05 10.73
CA GLU A 12 16.59 7.16 10.48
C GLU A 12 16.46 6.43 9.15
N PHE A 13 15.23 6.09 8.72
CA PHE A 13 14.97 5.61 7.37
C PHE A 13 15.32 6.68 6.34
N ILE A 14 14.87 7.93 6.54
CA ILE A 14 15.17 9.07 5.65
C ILE A 14 16.67 9.31 5.55
N TYR A 15 17.39 9.34 6.67
CA TYR A 15 18.86 9.50 6.67
C TYR A 15 19.55 8.37 5.91
N THR A 16 19.09 7.14 6.06
CA THR A 16 19.61 6.00 5.30
C THR A 16 19.43 6.23 3.79
N THR A 17 18.27 6.74 3.35
CA THR A 17 18.03 7.03 1.92
C THR A 17 18.94 8.13 1.38
N TYR A 18 19.35 9.12 2.19
CA TYR A 18 20.33 10.14 1.78
C TYR A 18 21.72 9.53 1.54
N ILE A 19 22.14 8.59 2.40
CA ILE A 19 23.40 7.88 2.23
C ILE A 19 23.37 7.02 0.98
N LEU A 20 22.28 6.29 0.75
CA LEU A 20 22.10 5.46 -0.45
C LEU A 20 22.04 6.29 -1.74
N GLU A 21 21.48 7.50 -1.70
CA GLU A 21 21.50 8.41 -2.84
C GLU A 21 22.91 8.87 -3.23
N LYS A 22 23.84 8.98 -2.26
CA LYS A 22 25.25 9.23 -2.56
C LYS A 22 25.89 8.02 -3.23
N ALA A 23 25.61 6.80 -2.75
CA ALA A 23 26.08 5.59 -3.40
C ALA A 23 25.54 5.46 -4.84
N GLU A 24 24.26 5.82 -5.06
CA GLU A 24 23.66 5.84 -6.40
C GLU A 24 24.44 6.80 -7.35
N LYS A 25 24.82 7.97 -6.87
CA LYS A 25 25.63 8.95 -7.64
C LYS A 25 27.04 8.43 -7.99
N GLU A 26 27.54 7.48 -7.23
CA GLU A 26 28.82 6.78 -7.48
C GLU A 26 28.66 5.53 -8.36
N GLY A 27 27.47 5.30 -8.93
CA GLY A 27 27.18 4.20 -9.85
C GLY A 27 26.66 2.93 -9.21
N VAL A 28 26.34 2.93 -7.91
CA VAL A 28 25.76 1.76 -7.24
C VAL A 28 24.25 1.69 -7.53
N LEU A 29 23.78 0.57 -8.08
CA LEU A 29 22.33 0.34 -8.21
C LEU A 29 21.70 0.16 -6.82
N VAL A 30 20.74 1.02 -6.49
CA VAL A 30 19.93 0.93 -5.26
C VAL A 30 18.47 0.60 -5.61
N VAL A 31 17.95 -0.47 -5.05
CA VAL A 31 16.58 -0.97 -5.26
C VAL A 31 15.78 -0.78 -3.96
N ASN A 32 14.73 0.01 -3.98
CA ASN A 32 14.26 0.94 -5.00
C ASN A 32 15.04 2.27 -4.92
N LYS A 33 14.86 3.14 -5.95
CA LYS A 33 15.53 4.45 -5.99
C LYS A 33 15.30 5.23 -4.70
N PRO A 34 16.36 5.72 -4.01
CA PRO A 34 16.25 6.36 -2.70
C PRO A 34 15.29 7.55 -2.66
N GLN A 35 15.29 8.38 -3.72
CA GLN A 35 14.35 9.49 -3.84
C GLN A 35 12.89 9.01 -3.85
N SER A 36 12.60 7.92 -4.56
CA SER A 36 11.24 7.39 -4.66
C SER A 36 10.76 6.78 -3.34
N LEU A 37 11.65 6.18 -2.56
CA LEU A 37 11.34 5.72 -1.20
C LEU A 37 10.86 6.86 -0.29
N ARG A 38 11.39 8.08 -0.48
CA ARG A 38 10.95 9.28 0.27
C ARG A 38 9.66 9.87 -0.28
N ASP A 39 9.48 9.87 -1.60
CA ASP A 39 8.38 10.56 -2.28
C ASP A 39 7.06 9.79 -2.24
N MET A 40 7.12 8.46 -2.13
CA MET A 40 5.97 7.59 -2.35
C MET A 40 5.44 7.02 -1.05
N ASN A 41 4.73 7.84 -0.26
CA ASN A 41 3.96 7.30 0.85
C ASN A 41 2.91 6.31 0.34
N GLU A 42 2.85 5.13 0.91
CA GLU A 42 2.06 3.98 0.45
C GLU A 42 0.56 4.28 0.21
N LYS A 43 -0.03 5.18 1.02
CA LYS A 43 -1.44 5.56 0.95
C LYS A 43 -1.65 6.81 0.11
N VAL A 44 -0.88 7.86 0.39
CA VAL A 44 -1.01 9.15 -0.30
C VAL A 44 -0.76 9.01 -1.79
N TYR A 45 0.25 8.21 -2.17
CA TYR A 45 0.65 8.10 -3.57
C TYR A 45 -0.41 7.44 -4.47
N THR A 46 -1.36 6.70 -3.90
CA THR A 46 -2.50 6.17 -4.67
C THR A 46 -3.33 7.28 -5.30
N THR A 47 -3.39 8.46 -4.68
CA THR A 47 -4.18 9.60 -5.18
C THR A 47 -3.67 10.20 -6.50
N TRP A 48 -2.48 9.81 -6.96
CA TRP A 48 -1.98 10.11 -8.32
C TRP A 48 -2.65 9.28 -9.41
N PHE A 49 -3.44 8.27 -9.03
CA PHE A 49 -4.16 7.36 -9.92
C PHE A 49 -5.67 7.37 -9.60
N PRO A 50 -6.35 8.53 -9.75
CA PRO A 50 -7.75 8.68 -9.33
C PRO A 50 -8.71 7.72 -10.08
N GLU A 51 -8.33 7.28 -11.27
CA GLU A 51 -9.09 6.29 -12.05
C GLU A 51 -9.05 4.87 -11.46
N CYS A 52 -8.04 4.57 -10.66
CA CYS A 52 -7.86 3.26 -10.03
C CYS A 52 -8.25 3.23 -8.56
N THR A 53 -8.42 4.41 -7.91
CA THR A 53 -8.61 4.51 -6.47
C THR A 53 -10.05 4.82 -6.09
N PRO A 54 -10.53 4.37 -4.93
CA PRO A 54 -11.84 4.80 -4.45
C PRO A 54 -11.78 6.28 -4.05
N PRO A 55 -12.93 6.97 -3.96
CA PRO A 55 -12.97 8.31 -3.40
C PRO A 55 -12.19 8.39 -2.10
N SER A 56 -11.22 9.29 -2.04
CA SER A 56 -10.28 9.45 -0.92
C SER A 56 -10.08 10.91 -0.60
N LEU A 57 -9.83 11.21 0.67
CA LEU A 57 -9.53 12.54 1.18
C LEU A 57 -8.35 12.44 2.14
N ILE A 58 -7.33 13.26 1.92
CA ILE A 58 -6.18 13.39 2.81
C ILE A 58 -6.24 14.75 3.47
N THR A 59 -6.50 14.76 4.77
CA THR A 59 -6.64 15.98 5.55
C THR A 59 -6.38 15.71 7.03
N ARG A 60 -6.14 16.78 7.79
CA ARG A 60 -6.17 16.79 9.26
C ARG A 60 -7.43 17.47 9.82
N SER A 61 -8.28 18.00 8.93
CA SER A 61 -9.52 18.69 9.32
C SER A 61 -10.63 17.70 9.64
N MET A 62 -10.99 17.55 10.91
CA MET A 62 -12.11 16.71 11.31
C MET A 62 -13.43 17.14 10.67
N VAL A 63 -13.61 18.44 10.38
CA VAL A 63 -14.81 18.96 9.70
C VAL A 63 -14.90 18.41 8.28
N GLU A 64 -13.80 18.39 7.55
CA GLU A 64 -13.77 17.84 6.19
C GLU A 64 -14.01 16.33 6.20
N ILE A 65 -13.42 15.58 7.15
CA ILE A 65 -13.67 14.14 7.28
C ILE A 65 -15.14 13.86 7.60
N LYS A 66 -15.77 14.65 8.49
CA LYS A 66 -17.20 14.54 8.78
C LYS A 66 -18.08 14.84 7.56
N SER A 67 -17.69 15.82 6.76
CA SER A 67 -18.39 16.12 5.51
C SER A 67 -18.25 14.98 4.50
N PHE A 68 -17.09 14.36 4.42
CA PHE A 68 -16.83 13.18 3.62
C PHE A 68 -17.68 11.98 4.10
N LEU A 69 -17.71 11.72 5.41
CA LEU A 69 -18.57 10.69 6.01
C LEU A 69 -20.06 10.94 5.72
N LYS A 70 -20.52 12.19 5.82
CA LYS A 70 -21.89 12.55 5.47
C LYS A 70 -22.22 12.25 4.01
N LYS A 71 -21.27 12.48 3.10
CA LYS A 71 -21.42 12.22 1.66
C LYS A 71 -21.49 10.72 1.36
N TYR A 72 -20.56 9.93 1.91
CA TYR A 72 -20.37 8.53 1.54
C TYR A 72 -21.03 7.53 2.51
N LYS A 73 -21.55 7.99 3.67
CA LYS A 73 -22.28 7.21 4.68
C LYS A 73 -21.43 6.21 5.46
N LYS A 74 -20.46 5.57 4.83
CA LYS A 74 -19.51 4.62 5.44
C LYS A 74 -18.14 4.84 4.86
N ILE A 75 -17.15 5.05 5.73
CA ILE A 75 -15.77 5.33 5.34
C ILE A 75 -14.79 4.52 6.16
N VAL A 76 -13.57 4.39 5.65
CA VAL A 76 -12.40 3.94 6.41
C VAL A 76 -11.53 5.16 6.69
N VAL A 77 -11.07 5.31 7.94
CA VAL A 77 -10.04 6.29 8.29
C VAL A 77 -8.79 5.57 8.75
N LYS A 78 -7.64 6.03 8.27
CA LYS A 78 -6.34 5.40 8.53
C LYS A 78 -5.23 6.43 8.63
N PRO A 79 -4.21 6.23 9.50
CA PRO A 79 -3.04 7.09 9.57
C PRO A 79 -2.19 6.91 8.32
N LEU A 80 -1.42 7.93 7.94
CA LEU A 80 -0.54 7.87 6.75
C LEU A 80 0.73 7.07 7.00
N ASP A 81 1.17 6.98 8.26
CA ASP A 81 2.38 6.29 8.74
C ASP A 81 2.09 4.93 9.41
N GLY A 82 0.83 4.52 9.43
CA GLY A 82 0.41 3.24 10.02
C GLY A 82 0.59 2.07 9.06
N MET A 83 1.12 0.96 9.56
CA MET A 83 1.29 -0.28 8.83
C MET A 83 0.65 -1.47 9.56
N GLY A 84 0.48 -2.60 8.84
CA GLY A 84 -0.01 -3.84 9.45
C GLY A 84 -1.45 -3.75 9.97
N GLY A 85 -2.28 -2.85 9.45
CA GLY A 85 -3.66 -2.69 9.87
C GLY A 85 -3.86 -1.93 11.20
N LYS A 86 -2.80 -1.37 11.77
CA LYS A 86 -2.90 -0.60 13.03
C LYS A 86 -3.67 0.70 12.79
N SER A 87 -4.58 1.00 13.73
CA SER A 87 -5.37 2.23 13.74
C SER A 87 -6.20 2.46 12.46
N ILE A 88 -6.66 1.39 11.82
CA ILE A 88 -7.65 1.45 10.75
C ILE A 88 -9.04 1.35 11.38
N PHE A 89 -9.86 2.36 11.14
CA PHE A 89 -11.22 2.42 11.68
C PHE A 89 -12.23 2.49 10.54
N VAL A 90 -13.27 1.67 10.64
CA VAL A 90 -14.48 1.81 9.80
C VAL A 90 -15.47 2.66 10.57
N ILE A 91 -15.98 3.71 9.95
CA ILE A 91 -16.94 4.64 10.57
C ILE A 91 -18.21 4.68 9.71
N ASP A 92 -19.33 4.36 10.32
CA ASP A 92 -20.68 4.58 9.76
C ASP A 92 -21.21 5.97 10.13
N LEU A 93 -22.15 6.49 9.36
CA LEU A 93 -22.70 7.84 9.55
C LEU A 93 -23.21 8.11 10.98
N ASN A 94 -23.77 7.10 11.64
CA ASN A 94 -24.38 7.19 12.96
C ASN A 94 -23.50 6.54 14.06
N ASP A 95 -22.21 6.35 13.80
CA ASP A 95 -21.31 5.77 14.79
C ASP A 95 -21.08 6.76 15.95
N GLY A 96 -21.49 6.37 17.15
CA GLY A 96 -21.34 7.17 18.36
C GLY A 96 -19.89 7.47 18.73
N ASN A 97 -18.92 6.66 18.23
CA ASN A 97 -17.49 6.84 18.48
C ASN A 97 -16.80 7.69 17.40
N ALA A 98 -17.49 8.11 16.35
CA ALA A 98 -16.90 8.82 15.22
C ALA A 98 -16.04 10.02 15.66
N ASN A 99 -16.52 10.82 16.63
CA ASN A 99 -15.78 11.98 17.11
C ASN A 99 -14.46 11.57 17.76
N VAL A 100 -14.50 10.62 18.69
CA VAL A 100 -13.30 10.15 19.42
C VAL A 100 -12.29 9.51 18.48
N ILE A 101 -12.77 8.75 17.49
CA ILE A 101 -11.91 8.16 16.46
C ILE A 101 -11.21 9.27 15.67
N LEU A 102 -11.94 10.29 15.21
CA LEU A 102 -11.37 11.40 14.44
C LEU A 102 -10.40 12.23 15.28
N GLU A 103 -10.71 12.53 16.53
CA GLU A 103 -9.80 13.21 17.47
C GLU A 103 -8.50 12.42 17.62
N THR A 104 -8.60 11.12 17.85
CA THR A 104 -7.44 10.24 18.05
C THR A 104 -6.57 10.15 16.78
N ILE A 105 -7.17 9.89 15.63
CA ILE A 105 -6.42 9.64 14.39
C ILE A 105 -5.78 10.91 13.84
N THR A 106 -6.46 12.07 14.01
CA THR A 106 -5.94 13.36 13.58
C THR A 106 -5.11 14.08 14.65
N ASP A 107 -4.97 13.50 15.85
CA ASP A 107 -4.37 14.19 16.98
C ASP A 107 -4.95 15.60 17.15
N TYR A 108 -6.28 15.66 17.31
CA TYR A 108 -7.05 16.91 17.41
C TYR A 108 -6.78 17.91 16.26
N GLY A 109 -6.55 17.41 15.05
CA GLY A 109 -6.29 18.23 13.87
C GLY A 109 -4.82 18.60 13.65
N ASN A 110 -3.88 17.98 14.38
CA ASN A 110 -2.44 18.19 14.23
C ASN A 110 -1.79 17.19 13.26
N ARG A 111 -2.43 16.04 13.01
CA ARG A 111 -1.90 14.94 12.18
C ARG A 111 -2.78 14.71 10.96
N PHE A 112 -2.15 14.56 9.78
CA PHE A 112 -2.84 14.13 8.58
C PHE A 112 -3.31 12.67 8.70
N ALA A 113 -4.53 12.42 8.19
CA ALA A 113 -5.10 11.11 8.03
C ALA A 113 -5.72 10.96 6.64
N MET A 114 -5.91 9.72 6.19
CA MET A 114 -6.69 9.40 5.01
C MET A 114 -8.10 8.97 5.43
N ALA A 115 -9.12 9.60 4.87
CA ALA A 115 -10.49 9.10 4.84
C ALA A 115 -10.78 8.55 3.43
N GLN A 116 -11.33 7.34 3.34
CA GLN A 116 -11.53 6.64 2.08
C GLN A 116 -12.91 5.99 2.10
N LEU A 117 -13.60 5.93 0.95
CA LEU A 117 -14.85 5.19 0.82
C LEU A 117 -14.63 3.74 1.29
N TYR A 118 -15.53 3.24 2.13
CA TYR A 118 -15.52 1.82 2.53
C TYR A 118 -15.86 0.93 1.33
N ILE A 119 -15.05 -0.08 1.10
CA ILE A 119 -15.21 -1.04 0.01
C ILE A 119 -15.68 -2.36 0.63
N PRO A 120 -16.95 -2.77 0.40
CA PRO A 120 -17.51 -3.98 1.02
C PRO A 120 -16.78 -5.26 0.65
N GLU A 121 -16.15 -5.30 -0.52
CA GLU A 121 -15.37 -6.42 -1.06
C GLU A 121 -14.12 -6.76 -0.22
N ILE A 122 -13.79 -5.95 0.80
CA ILE A 122 -12.75 -6.32 1.79
C ILE A 122 -13.03 -7.69 2.42
N LYS A 123 -14.30 -8.09 2.53
CA LYS A 123 -14.70 -9.39 3.04
C LYS A 123 -14.22 -10.56 2.16
N GLU A 124 -14.01 -10.29 0.88
CA GLU A 124 -13.46 -11.25 -0.08
C GLU A 124 -11.93 -11.27 -0.06
N GLY A 125 -11.33 -10.32 0.62
CA GLY A 125 -9.88 -10.19 0.79
C GLY A 125 -9.31 -8.91 0.20
N ASP A 126 -8.22 -8.49 0.81
CA ASP A 126 -7.32 -7.44 0.34
C ASP A 126 -6.20 -8.12 -0.46
N LYS A 127 -6.19 -7.93 -1.78
CA LYS A 127 -5.25 -8.61 -2.68
C LYS A 127 -3.91 -7.87 -2.71
N ARG A 128 -2.81 -8.55 -2.28
CA ARG A 128 -1.45 -8.12 -2.54
C ARG A 128 -0.99 -8.62 -3.91
N ILE A 129 -0.65 -7.71 -4.82
CA ILE A 129 -0.05 -8.01 -6.12
C ILE A 129 1.39 -7.48 -6.12
N LEU A 130 2.36 -8.34 -6.39
CA LEU A 130 3.77 -7.96 -6.47
C LEU A 130 4.11 -7.55 -7.91
N LEU A 131 4.88 -6.47 -8.06
CA LEU A 131 5.37 -5.99 -9.35
C LEU A 131 6.89 -5.93 -9.35
N ILE A 132 7.49 -6.44 -10.44
CA ILE A 132 8.91 -6.36 -10.73
C ILE A 132 9.09 -5.55 -12.01
N ASP A 133 9.84 -4.46 -11.94
CA ASP A 133 10.04 -3.51 -13.03
C ASP A 133 8.73 -3.09 -13.72
N GLY A 134 7.68 -2.86 -12.90
CA GLY A 134 6.35 -2.46 -13.33
C GLY A 134 5.49 -3.57 -13.92
N GLU A 135 5.97 -4.81 -14.04
CA GLU A 135 5.22 -5.96 -14.51
C GLU A 135 4.71 -6.78 -13.32
N PRO A 136 3.41 -7.15 -13.28
CA PRO A 136 2.88 -7.93 -12.17
C PRO A 136 3.35 -9.39 -12.22
N VAL A 137 3.64 -9.96 -11.05
CA VAL A 137 3.67 -11.41 -10.86
C VAL A 137 2.28 -11.97 -11.21
N PRO A 138 2.19 -13.14 -11.88
CA PRO A 138 0.92 -13.61 -12.46
C PRO A 138 -0.20 -13.91 -11.48
N PHE A 139 0.08 -13.90 -10.17
CA PHE A 139 -0.89 -14.22 -9.12
C PHE A 139 -0.94 -13.14 -8.03
N ALA A 140 -2.06 -13.08 -7.32
CA ALA A 140 -2.27 -12.24 -6.15
C ALA A 140 -2.36 -13.09 -4.88
N LEU A 141 -1.93 -12.52 -3.76
CA LEU A 141 -2.19 -13.03 -2.42
C LEU A 141 -3.39 -12.31 -1.82
N ALA A 142 -4.56 -12.93 -1.84
CA ALA A 142 -5.74 -12.40 -1.16
C ALA A 142 -5.60 -12.65 0.36
N ARG A 143 -5.65 -11.61 1.13
CA ARG A 143 -5.60 -11.63 2.61
C ARG A 143 -7.03 -11.47 3.11
N VAL A 144 -7.68 -12.59 3.39
CA VAL A 144 -9.09 -12.63 3.79
C VAL A 144 -9.21 -12.38 5.29
N PRO A 145 -9.90 -11.32 5.73
CA PRO A 145 -10.12 -11.04 7.14
C PRO A 145 -10.84 -12.17 7.86
N SER A 146 -10.57 -12.34 9.16
CA SER A 146 -11.40 -13.19 10.01
C SER A 146 -12.82 -12.63 10.13
N ALA A 147 -13.79 -13.48 10.51
CA ALA A 147 -15.21 -13.09 10.58
C ALA A 147 -15.47 -11.87 11.48
N ASP A 148 -14.63 -11.66 12.48
CA ASP A 148 -14.77 -10.61 13.49
C ASP A 148 -13.89 -9.37 13.24
N ASP A 149 -13.15 -9.32 12.11
CA ASP A 149 -12.26 -8.21 11.78
C ASP A 149 -12.53 -7.68 10.35
N ASN A 150 -12.27 -6.39 10.15
CA ASN A 150 -12.33 -5.75 8.83
C ASN A 150 -10.94 -5.53 8.22
N ARG A 151 -9.86 -6.12 8.79
CA ARG A 151 -8.48 -5.90 8.37
C ARG A 151 -7.94 -7.13 7.66
N GLY A 152 -7.48 -6.95 6.41
CA GLY A 152 -6.90 -8.00 5.58
C GLY A 152 -5.43 -8.33 5.86
N ASN A 153 -4.86 -7.90 7.00
CA ASN A 153 -3.43 -8.11 7.26
C ASN A 153 -3.16 -9.49 7.90
N LEU A 154 -2.23 -10.27 7.30
CA LEU A 154 -1.83 -11.59 7.82
C LEU A 154 -1.36 -11.54 9.28
N VAL A 155 -0.66 -10.47 9.67
CA VAL A 155 -0.19 -10.26 11.06
C VAL A 155 -1.36 -10.12 12.04
N MET A 156 -2.54 -9.74 11.56
CA MET A 156 -3.77 -9.61 12.36
C MET A 156 -4.65 -10.84 12.29
N GLY A 157 -4.16 -11.97 11.74
CA GLY A 157 -4.88 -13.23 11.69
C GLY A 157 -5.70 -13.47 10.42
N ALA A 158 -5.52 -12.64 9.38
CA ALA A 158 -6.12 -12.93 8.07
C ALA A 158 -5.53 -14.20 7.44
N THR A 159 -6.33 -14.91 6.65
CA THR A 159 -5.89 -16.07 5.89
C THR A 159 -5.36 -15.63 4.53
N GLY A 160 -4.19 -16.14 4.13
CA GLY A 160 -3.62 -15.89 2.81
C GLY A 160 -4.10 -16.94 1.79
N GLU A 161 -4.73 -16.48 0.73
CA GLU A 161 -5.20 -17.31 -0.39
C GLU A 161 -4.56 -16.86 -1.69
N GLY A 162 -4.05 -17.80 -2.49
CA GLY A 162 -3.58 -17.50 -3.84
C GLY A 162 -4.74 -17.32 -4.80
N ARG A 163 -4.69 -16.33 -5.67
CA ARG A 163 -5.71 -16.03 -6.70
C ARG A 163 -5.08 -15.60 -8.01
N ASP A 164 -5.75 -15.94 -9.11
CA ASP A 164 -5.42 -15.38 -10.42
C ASP A 164 -5.71 -13.87 -10.45
N LEU A 165 -4.95 -13.12 -11.25
CA LEU A 165 -5.22 -11.71 -11.50
C LEU A 165 -6.48 -11.57 -12.37
N THR A 166 -7.43 -10.77 -11.90
CA THR A 166 -8.58 -10.36 -12.71
C THR A 166 -8.14 -9.37 -13.81
N GLU A 167 -8.99 -9.18 -14.82
CA GLU A 167 -8.72 -8.17 -15.85
C GLU A 167 -8.60 -6.76 -15.26
N ASN A 168 -9.37 -6.45 -14.21
CA ASN A 168 -9.26 -5.16 -13.52
C ASN A 168 -7.93 -5.03 -12.77
N ASP A 169 -7.43 -6.10 -12.14
CA ASP A 169 -6.12 -6.09 -11.49
C ASP A 169 -5.01 -5.78 -12.51
N LYS A 170 -5.08 -6.39 -13.70
CA LYS A 170 -4.14 -6.13 -14.80
C LYS A 170 -4.22 -4.69 -15.31
N LEU A 171 -5.44 -4.11 -15.40
CA LEU A 171 -5.63 -2.71 -15.77
C LEU A 171 -5.02 -1.76 -14.74
N ILE A 172 -5.21 -2.01 -13.44
CA ILE A 172 -4.57 -1.24 -12.37
C ILE A 172 -3.04 -1.32 -12.48
N CYS A 173 -2.48 -2.52 -12.59
CA CYS A 173 -1.03 -2.71 -12.75
C CYS A 173 -0.50 -1.93 -13.97
N LYS A 174 -1.19 -2.00 -15.10
CA LYS A 174 -0.82 -1.27 -16.33
C LYS A 174 -0.87 0.25 -16.13
N ALA A 175 -1.88 0.77 -15.45
CA ALA A 175 -2.04 2.20 -15.22
C ALA A 175 -0.87 2.79 -14.41
N ILE A 176 -0.37 2.05 -13.42
CA ILE A 176 0.72 2.52 -12.53
C ILE A 176 2.13 2.20 -13.07
N SER A 177 2.27 1.19 -13.94
CA SER A 177 3.55 0.63 -14.40
C SER A 177 4.52 1.70 -14.92
N ALA A 178 4.07 2.55 -15.84
CA ALA A 178 4.92 3.59 -16.43
C ALA A 178 5.45 4.57 -15.37
N THR A 179 4.65 4.91 -14.38
CA THR A 179 5.03 5.79 -13.28
C THR A 179 6.06 5.12 -12.37
N LEU A 180 5.86 3.84 -12.03
CA LEU A 180 6.80 3.07 -11.22
C LEU A 180 8.17 2.96 -11.91
N LYS A 181 8.20 2.61 -13.19
CA LYS A 181 9.45 2.56 -14.00
C LYS A 181 10.15 3.92 -14.02
N LYS A 182 9.41 5.01 -14.31
CA LYS A 182 9.96 6.38 -14.32
C LYS A 182 10.53 6.80 -12.98
N LYS A 183 9.93 6.36 -11.89
CA LYS A 183 10.37 6.62 -10.51
C LYS A 183 11.52 5.70 -10.05
N GLY A 184 11.93 4.71 -10.85
CA GLY A 184 12.95 3.74 -10.46
C GLY A 184 12.51 2.81 -9.33
N VAL A 185 11.21 2.51 -9.30
CA VAL A 185 10.63 1.51 -8.39
C VAL A 185 10.67 0.16 -9.09
N LEU A 186 11.72 -0.59 -8.81
CA LEU A 186 11.96 -1.89 -9.43
C LEU A 186 11.14 -3.00 -8.79
N PHE A 187 10.85 -2.88 -7.49
CA PHE A 187 10.06 -3.86 -6.77
C PHE A 187 9.05 -3.16 -5.86
N CYS A 188 7.78 -3.50 -5.99
CA CYS A 188 6.73 -3.03 -5.10
C CYS A 188 5.61 -4.06 -4.94
N GLY A 189 4.78 -3.86 -3.92
CA GLY A 189 3.51 -4.53 -3.76
C GLY A 189 2.38 -3.52 -3.80
N ILE A 190 1.32 -3.82 -4.52
CA ILE A 190 0.10 -3.02 -4.46
C ILE A 190 -0.99 -3.78 -3.75
N ASP A 191 -1.87 -3.06 -3.10
CA ASP A 191 -3.03 -3.63 -2.43
C ASP A 191 -4.29 -3.22 -3.17
N VAL A 192 -5.14 -4.21 -3.48
CA VAL A 192 -6.37 -4.04 -4.26
C VAL A 192 -7.54 -4.69 -3.53
N ILE A 193 -8.56 -3.88 -3.21
CA ILE A 193 -9.83 -4.35 -2.63
C ILE A 193 -10.92 -4.18 -3.68
N GLY A 194 -11.61 -5.27 -4.01
CA GLY A 194 -12.56 -5.27 -5.13
C GLY A 194 -11.87 -4.81 -6.41
N ASN A 195 -12.28 -3.67 -6.93
CA ASN A 195 -11.75 -3.07 -8.15
C ASN A 195 -10.87 -1.83 -7.89
N TYR A 196 -10.41 -1.60 -6.66
CA TYR A 196 -9.74 -0.38 -6.28
C TYR A 196 -8.35 -0.60 -5.71
N LEU A 197 -7.41 0.19 -6.21
CA LEU A 197 -6.06 0.35 -5.64
C LEU A 197 -6.17 1.09 -4.29
N THR A 198 -5.66 0.51 -3.23
CA THR A 198 -5.74 1.08 -1.87
C THR A 198 -4.39 1.45 -1.28
N GLU A 199 -3.30 0.78 -1.72
CA GLU A 199 -1.91 1.08 -1.30
C GLU A 199 -0.90 0.75 -2.40
N ILE A 200 0.25 1.47 -2.40
CA ILE A 200 1.44 1.19 -3.22
C ILE A 200 2.63 1.07 -2.28
N ASN A 201 3.04 -0.14 -1.98
CA ASN A 201 4.08 -0.44 -1.01
C ASN A 201 5.44 -0.55 -1.72
N SER A 202 6.22 0.54 -1.75
CA SER A 202 7.51 0.62 -2.46
C SER A 202 8.73 0.36 -1.58
N THR A 203 8.58 0.28 -0.25
CA THR A 203 9.68 0.11 0.70
C THR A 203 10.04 -1.36 0.92
N SER A 204 9.19 -2.10 1.62
CA SER A 204 9.45 -3.50 2.00
C SER A 204 8.23 -4.39 1.82
N PRO A 205 7.67 -4.51 0.59
CA PRO A 205 6.49 -5.34 0.37
C PRO A 205 6.75 -6.81 0.76
N THR A 206 5.73 -7.44 1.35
CA THR A 206 5.70 -8.85 1.74
C THR A 206 4.77 -9.63 0.81
N GLY A 207 4.77 -10.97 0.91
CA GLY A 207 3.92 -11.86 0.13
C GLY A 207 4.69 -12.77 -0.83
N ILE A 208 6.02 -12.61 -0.96
CA ILE A 208 6.85 -13.47 -1.82
C ILE A 208 6.75 -14.93 -1.37
N ARG A 209 6.99 -15.21 -0.09
CA ARG A 209 7.02 -16.59 0.44
C ARG A 209 5.69 -17.30 0.28
N GLU A 210 4.61 -16.59 0.54
CA GLU A 210 3.26 -17.11 0.43
C GLU A 210 2.95 -17.48 -1.02
N LEU A 211 3.23 -16.59 -1.97
CA LEU A 211 3.00 -16.83 -3.40
C LEU A 211 3.91 -17.93 -3.95
N ASP A 212 5.21 -17.92 -3.59
CA ASP A 212 6.15 -18.97 -3.98
C ASP A 212 5.68 -20.35 -3.49
N ASN A 213 5.20 -20.44 -2.23
CA ASN A 213 4.71 -21.71 -1.68
C ASN A 213 3.42 -22.19 -2.33
N ILE A 214 2.47 -21.28 -2.61
CA ILE A 214 1.17 -21.64 -3.19
C ILE A 214 1.29 -22.08 -4.64
N PHE A 215 2.07 -21.29 -5.44
CA PHE A 215 2.11 -21.44 -6.89
C PHE A 215 3.43 -22.04 -7.41
N GLN A 216 4.32 -22.47 -6.51
CA GLN A 216 5.64 -23.03 -6.87
C GLN A 216 6.47 -22.08 -7.74
N LEU A 217 6.43 -20.77 -7.40
CA LEU A 217 7.19 -19.72 -8.07
C LEU A 217 8.57 -19.55 -7.44
N ASN A 218 9.38 -18.67 -8.05
CA ASN A 218 10.61 -18.16 -7.47
C ASN A 218 10.75 -16.65 -7.76
N ILE A 219 9.86 -15.86 -7.12
CA ILE A 219 9.76 -14.41 -7.33
C ILE A 219 11.06 -13.70 -6.97
N SER A 220 11.78 -14.22 -5.98
CA SER A 220 13.10 -13.67 -5.64
C SER A 220 14.09 -13.82 -6.78
N LYS A 221 14.12 -14.97 -7.46
CA LYS A 221 14.97 -15.17 -8.64
C LYS A 221 14.59 -14.18 -9.74
N ASP A 222 13.31 -14.07 -10.06
CA ASP A 222 12.82 -13.16 -11.11
C ASP A 222 13.23 -11.71 -10.83
N LEU A 223 13.15 -11.28 -9.55
CA LEU A 223 13.62 -9.96 -9.13
C LEU A 223 15.14 -9.81 -9.34
N PHE A 224 15.94 -10.80 -8.96
CA PHE A 224 17.40 -10.74 -9.13
C PHE A 224 17.81 -10.82 -10.60
N ASP A 225 17.13 -11.62 -11.43
CA ASP A 225 17.37 -11.66 -12.88
C ASP A 225 17.17 -10.25 -13.49
N VAL A 226 16.12 -9.51 -13.10
CA VAL A 226 15.90 -8.13 -13.54
C VAL A 226 16.96 -7.17 -12.98
N ILE A 227 17.38 -7.31 -11.72
CA ILE A 227 18.45 -6.50 -11.13
C ILE A 227 19.76 -6.68 -11.93
N GLU A 228 20.13 -7.91 -12.29
CA GLU A 228 21.34 -8.23 -13.04
C GLU A 228 21.34 -7.57 -14.42
N THR A 229 20.19 -7.38 -15.07
CA THR A 229 20.13 -6.66 -16.36
C THR A 229 20.39 -5.16 -16.25
N LYS A 230 20.40 -4.61 -15.03
CA LYS A 230 20.56 -3.16 -14.78
C LYS A 230 21.93 -2.80 -14.16
N ILE A 231 22.78 -3.79 -13.95
CA ILE A 231 24.17 -3.62 -13.50
C ILE A 231 25.11 -3.71 -14.71
#